data_f3a1e409098eb3a82bfc649b97833097
#
_entry.id   f3a1e409098eb3a82bfc649b97833097
#
_cell.length_a   1.000
_cell.length_b   1.000
_cell.length_c   1.000
_cell.angle_alpha   90.00
_cell.angle_beta   90.00
_cell.angle_gamma   90.00
#
_symmetry.space_group_name_H-M   'P 1'
#
loop_
_entity.id
_entity.type
_entity.pdbx_description
1 polymer ?
#
loop_
_entity_poly.entity_id
_entity_poly.type
_entity_poly.pdbx_seq_one_letter_code
_entity_poly.pdbx_strand_id
1 'polypeptide(L)'
;MIEEFVEIEDTKHAGFAAAMEIYADAFPANTRFEVDLLRERIDKRLSCLYLGYLEDEVVFMALLWPLKNTEFILLDYIATKKNYRGQGIGTAFMNQINQMLSVINLC
;
A
#
# COMPACT_ATOMS: atom_id res chain seq x y z
N MET A 1 14.76 -10.55 -2.35
CA MET A 1 14.11 -9.30 -2.76
C MET A 1 12.62 -9.52 -2.90
N ILE A 2 11.83 -8.46 -3.02
CA ILE A 2 10.37 -8.59 -3.17
C ILE A 2 10.03 -9.38 -4.43
N GLU A 3 9.19 -10.39 -4.26
CA GLU A 3 8.78 -11.22 -5.37
C GLU A 3 7.57 -10.66 -6.09
N GLU A 4 6.67 -9.99 -5.36
CA GLU A 4 5.49 -9.40 -5.99
C GLU A 4 4.88 -8.31 -5.14
N PHE A 5 4.23 -7.36 -5.81
CA PHE A 5 3.37 -6.37 -5.18
C PHE A 5 1.95 -6.65 -5.64
N VAL A 6 1.02 -6.74 -4.69
CA VAL A 6 -0.35 -7.16 -4.96
C VAL A 6 -1.30 -6.07 -4.47
N GLU A 7 -2.23 -5.64 -5.33
CA GLU A 7 -3.33 -4.80 -4.89
C GLU A 7 -4.41 -5.67 -4.26
N ILE A 8 -4.86 -5.33 -3.06
CA ILE A 8 -5.97 -6.05 -2.45
C ILE A 8 -7.27 -5.35 -2.80
N GLU A 9 -8.30 -6.14 -3.11
CA GLU A 9 -9.58 -5.61 -3.56
C GLU A 9 -10.48 -5.16 -2.42
N ASP A 10 -10.33 -5.81 -1.26
CA ASP A 10 -11.07 -5.43 -0.07
C ASP A 10 -10.31 -5.83 1.19
N THR A 11 -10.81 -5.39 2.33
CA THR A 11 -10.12 -5.58 3.60
C THR A 11 -10.33 -6.95 4.24
N LYS A 12 -11.06 -7.85 3.57
CA LYS A 12 -11.15 -9.24 3.99
C LYS A 12 -9.93 -10.05 3.59
N HIS A 13 -9.09 -9.47 2.74
CA HIS A 13 -7.85 -10.11 2.32
C HIS A 13 -6.98 -10.43 3.54
N ALA A 14 -6.36 -11.62 3.53
CA ALA A 14 -5.60 -12.11 4.68
C ALA A 14 -4.42 -11.20 5.04
N GLY A 15 -3.87 -10.45 4.09
CA GLY A 15 -2.74 -9.57 4.32
C GLY A 15 -3.09 -8.22 4.93
N PHE A 16 -4.38 -7.88 5.06
CA PHE A 16 -4.76 -6.56 5.54
C PHE A 16 -4.27 -6.29 6.97
N ALA A 17 -4.44 -7.24 7.86
CA ALA A 17 -4.02 -7.08 9.25
C ALA A 17 -2.50 -6.85 9.35
N ALA A 18 -1.72 -7.60 8.59
CA ALA A 18 -0.26 -7.43 8.58
C ALA A 18 0.13 -6.05 8.05
N ALA A 19 -0.58 -5.57 7.02
CA ALA A 19 -0.34 -4.22 6.49
C ALA A 19 -0.64 -3.15 7.54
N MET A 20 -1.70 -3.32 8.33
CA MET A 20 -2.05 -2.36 9.37
C MET A 20 -1.04 -2.36 10.51
N GLU A 21 -0.42 -3.49 10.81
CA GLU A 21 0.68 -3.53 11.78
C GLU A 21 1.89 -2.74 11.28
N ILE A 22 2.24 -2.87 10.01
CA ILE A 22 3.33 -2.10 9.40
C ILE A 22 3.00 -0.61 9.45
N TYR A 23 1.77 -0.27 9.10
CA TYR A 23 1.30 1.11 9.10
C TYR A 23 1.39 1.73 10.50
N ALA A 24 0.91 1.02 11.52
CA ALA A 24 0.95 1.51 12.90
C ALA A 24 2.36 1.65 13.43
N ASP A 25 3.26 0.77 13.03
CA ASP A 25 4.66 0.84 13.45
C ASP A 25 5.40 2.02 12.80
N ALA A 26 5.10 2.29 11.55
CA ALA A 26 5.82 3.30 10.77
C ALA A 26 5.37 4.74 11.03
N PHE A 27 4.11 4.94 11.42
CA PHE A 27 3.54 6.27 11.55
C PHE A 27 2.95 6.51 12.94
N PRO A 28 3.26 7.67 13.58
CA PRO A 28 2.68 8.00 14.89
C PRO A 28 1.16 8.12 14.83
N ALA A 29 0.50 7.84 15.96
CA ALA A 29 -0.96 7.82 16.03
C ALA A 29 -1.60 9.14 15.57
N ASN A 30 -0.93 10.27 15.83
CA ASN A 30 -1.47 11.58 15.47
C ASN A 30 -1.29 11.95 14.00
N THR A 31 -0.61 11.11 13.21
CA THR A 31 -0.37 11.39 11.79
C THR A 31 -0.98 10.34 10.87
N ARG A 32 -1.70 9.36 11.43
CA ARG A 32 -2.29 8.30 10.62
C ARG A 32 -3.81 8.31 10.77
N PHE A 33 -4.48 7.77 9.77
CA PHE A 33 -5.92 7.56 9.82
C PHE A 33 -6.25 6.35 10.69
N GLU A 34 -7.44 6.33 11.25
CA GLU A 34 -7.91 5.15 11.95
C GLU A 34 -8.15 4.00 10.98
N VAL A 35 -7.93 2.77 11.45
CA VAL A 35 -8.05 1.58 10.62
C VAL A 35 -9.46 1.44 10.03
N ASP A 36 -10.49 1.78 10.80
CA ASP A 36 -11.86 1.67 10.31
C ASP A 36 -12.12 2.61 9.13
N LEU A 37 -11.53 3.81 9.15
CA LEU A 37 -11.63 4.75 8.03
C LEU A 37 -10.92 4.18 6.79
N LEU A 38 -9.73 3.63 6.97
CA LEU A 38 -9.00 3.02 5.86
C LEU A 38 -9.76 1.84 5.29
N ARG A 39 -10.35 1.02 6.16
CA ARG A 39 -11.15 -0.14 5.74
C ARG A 39 -12.31 0.31 4.86
N GLU A 40 -13.03 1.33 5.29
CA GLU A 40 -14.15 1.85 4.52
C GLU A 40 -13.70 2.36 3.15
N ARG A 41 -12.62 3.14 3.10
CA ARG A 41 -12.13 3.69 1.85
C ARG A 41 -11.66 2.62 0.88
N ILE A 42 -10.97 1.60 1.38
CA ILE A 42 -10.50 0.50 0.55
C ILE A 42 -11.69 -0.31 0.02
N ASP A 43 -12.63 -0.64 0.90
CA ASP A 43 -13.79 -1.43 0.50
C ASP A 43 -14.68 -0.70 -0.51
N LYS A 44 -14.72 0.63 -0.44
CA LYS A 44 -15.47 1.46 -1.40
C LYS A 44 -14.66 1.82 -2.63
N ARG A 45 -13.45 1.33 -2.76
CA ARG A 45 -12.56 1.59 -3.91
C ARG A 45 -12.17 3.05 -4.05
N LEU A 46 -12.16 3.79 -2.95
CA LEU A 46 -11.70 5.18 -2.92
C LEU A 46 -10.20 5.29 -2.66
N SER A 47 -9.61 4.25 -2.11
CA SER A 47 -8.17 4.13 -1.91
C SER A 47 -7.73 2.75 -2.35
N CYS A 48 -6.48 2.63 -2.77
CA CYS A 48 -5.89 1.36 -3.18
C CYS A 48 -4.80 0.99 -2.20
N LEU A 49 -4.82 -0.25 -1.71
CA LEU A 49 -3.78 -0.75 -0.83
C LEU A 49 -2.98 -1.82 -1.56
N TYR A 50 -1.68 -1.59 -1.66
CA TYR A 50 -0.74 -2.57 -2.23
C TYR A 50 0.06 -3.20 -1.11
N LEU A 51 0.29 -4.49 -1.22
CA LEU A 51 1.12 -5.25 -0.30
C LEU A 51 2.33 -5.79 -1.05
N GLY A 52 3.48 -5.74 -0.40
CA GLY A 52 4.68 -6.39 -0.91
C GLY A 52 4.95 -7.65 -0.11
N TYR A 53 5.15 -8.76 -0.81
CA TYR A 53 5.41 -10.07 -0.20
C TYR A 53 6.84 -10.51 -0.43
N LEU A 54 7.42 -11.09 0.60
CA LEU A 54 8.70 -11.78 0.52
C LEU A 54 8.51 -13.13 1.24
N GLU A 55 8.60 -14.22 0.48
CA GLU A 55 8.42 -15.57 1.02
C GLU A 55 7.14 -15.70 1.84
N ASP A 56 6.02 -15.28 1.26
CA ASP A 56 4.69 -15.35 1.86
C ASP A 56 4.47 -14.43 3.07
N GLU A 57 5.42 -13.57 3.38
CA GLU A 57 5.29 -12.60 4.45
C GLU A 57 5.03 -11.21 3.87
N VAL A 58 4.05 -10.49 4.45
CA VAL A 58 3.81 -9.09 4.09
C VAL A 58 4.90 -8.25 4.76
N VAL A 59 5.76 -7.63 3.95
CA VAL A 59 6.88 -6.81 4.45
C VAL A 59 6.79 -5.36 4.02
N PHE A 60 5.79 -5.01 3.22
CA PHE A 60 5.65 -3.67 2.65
C PHE A 60 4.18 -3.35 2.44
N MET A 61 3.81 -2.08 2.61
CA MET A 61 2.48 -1.61 2.26
C MET A 61 2.57 -0.23 1.61
N ALA A 62 1.64 0.05 0.70
CA ALA A 62 1.49 1.36 0.10
C ALA A 62 0.02 1.67 -0.05
N LEU A 63 -0.40 2.84 0.44
CA LEU A 63 -1.77 3.31 0.32
C LEU A 63 -1.79 4.44 -0.69
N LEU A 64 -2.54 4.28 -1.76
CA LEU A 64 -2.66 5.25 -2.82
C LEU A 64 -4.09 5.80 -2.85
N TRP A 65 -4.19 7.06 -3.21
CA TRP A 65 -5.46 7.77 -3.23
C TRP A 65 -5.63 8.42 -4.60
N PRO A 66 -6.36 7.77 -5.53
CA PRO A 66 -6.63 8.38 -6.83
C PRO A 66 -7.47 9.64 -6.65
N LEU A 67 -7.07 10.71 -7.30
CA LEU A 67 -7.80 11.96 -7.22
C LEU A 67 -8.88 11.97 -8.29
N LYS A 68 -10.11 12.13 -7.85
CA LYS A 68 -11.29 12.02 -8.71
C LYS A 68 -11.23 12.98 -9.90
N ASN A 69 -11.56 12.46 -11.07
CA ASN A 69 -11.62 13.24 -12.32
C ASN A 69 -10.26 13.81 -12.75
N THR A 70 -9.17 13.21 -12.30
CA THR A 70 -7.83 13.61 -12.71
C THR A 70 -7.01 12.38 -13.06
N GLU A 71 -5.82 12.63 -13.65
CA GLU A 71 -4.84 11.58 -13.89
C GLU A 71 -3.90 11.39 -12.72
N PHE A 72 -4.08 12.17 -11.65
CA PHE A 72 -3.16 12.18 -10.52
C PHE A 72 -3.56 11.17 -9.47
N ILE A 73 -2.56 10.55 -8.86
CA ILE A 73 -2.74 9.62 -7.75
C ILE A 73 -1.83 10.10 -6.62
N LEU A 74 -2.43 10.32 -5.46
CA LEU A 74 -1.66 10.71 -4.28
C LEU A 74 -1.07 9.45 -3.65
N LEU A 75 0.24 9.44 -3.47
CA LEU A 75 0.90 8.40 -2.70
C LEU A 75 0.80 8.79 -1.23
N ASP A 76 -0.22 8.26 -0.55
CA ASP A 76 -0.61 8.72 0.77
C ASP A 76 0.34 8.19 1.85
N TYR A 77 0.52 6.89 1.90
CA TYR A 77 1.42 6.25 2.85
C TYR A 77 2.20 5.14 2.16
N ILE A 78 3.47 5.03 2.51
CA ILE A 78 4.31 3.95 2.05
C ILE A 78 5.21 3.54 3.22
N ALA A 79 5.28 2.26 3.50
CA ALA A 79 6.05 1.78 4.65
C ALA A 79 6.58 0.37 4.42
N THR A 80 7.79 0.15 4.91
CA THR A 80 8.43 -1.16 4.89
C THR A 80 8.54 -1.67 6.32
N LYS A 81 8.29 -2.97 6.51
CA LYS A 81 8.46 -3.60 7.81
C LYS A 81 9.88 -3.37 8.31
N LYS A 82 10.01 -3.10 9.62
CA LYS A 82 11.25 -2.61 10.20
C LYS A 82 12.49 -3.41 9.81
N ASN A 83 12.41 -4.73 9.87
CA ASN A 83 13.57 -5.59 9.60
C ASN A 83 13.98 -5.64 8.13
N TYR A 84 13.16 -5.07 7.25
CA TYR A 84 13.38 -5.10 5.80
C TYR A 84 13.69 -3.73 5.21
N ARG A 85 13.82 -2.71 6.05
CA ARG A 85 14.12 -1.36 5.60
C ARG A 85 15.54 -1.27 5.08
N GLY A 86 15.76 -0.36 4.13
CA GLY A 86 17.09 -0.14 3.57
C GLY A 86 17.48 -1.12 2.48
N GLN A 87 16.56 -1.94 1.99
CA GLN A 87 16.85 -2.96 0.97
C GLN A 87 16.28 -2.61 -0.41
N GLY A 88 15.80 -1.39 -0.59
CA GLY A 88 15.31 -0.94 -1.90
C GLY A 88 13.89 -1.38 -2.25
N ILE A 89 13.11 -1.86 -1.27
CA ILE A 89 11.75 -2.37 -1.53
C ILE A 89 10.84 -1.22 -2.01
N GLY A 90 10.90 -0.07 -1.35
CA GLY A 90 10.09 1.08 -1.77
C GLY A 90 10.44 1.54 -3.17
N THR A 91 11.72 1.55 -3.52
CA THR A 91 12.18 1.92 -4.86
C THR A 91 11.65 0.93 -5.90
N ALA A 92 11.70 -0.37 -5.59
CA ALA A 92 11.17 -1.38 -6.49
C ALA A 92 9.67 -1.19 -6.71
N PHE A 93 8.92 -0.86 -5.64
CA PHE A 93 7.50 -0.57 -5.76
C PHE A 93 7.25 0.63 -6.67
N MET A 94 7.99 1.72 -6.47
CA MET A 94 7.81 2.93 -7.27
C MET A 94 8.08 2.67 -8.75
N ASN A 95 9.08 1.85 -9.06
CA ASN A 95 9.35 1.49 -10.45
C ASN A 95 8.21 0.70 -11.07
N GLN A 96 7.62 -0.23 -10.33
CA GLN A 96 6.46 -0.98 -10.83
C GLN A 96 5.24 -0.09 -11.01
N ILE A 97 4.97 0.79 -10.07
CA ILE A 97 3.80 1.67 -10.15
C ILE A 97 3.91 2.61 -11.36
N ASN A 98 5.10 3.12 -11.65
CA ASN A 98 5.30 3.99 -12.81
C ASN A 98 4.99 3.25 -14.11
N GLN A 99 5.36 1.99 -14.21
CA GLN A 99 5.06 1.18 -15.38
C GLN A 99 3.54 0.96 -15.51
N MET A 100 2.88 0.66 -14.40
CA MET A 100 1.44 0.44 -14.38
C MET A 100 0.67 1.70 -14.76
N LEU A 101 1.09 2.85 -14.26
CA LEU A 101 0.43 4.11 -14.53
C LEU A 101 0.52 4.53 -16.01
N SER A 102 1.52 4.05 -16.72
CA SER A 102 1.66 4.37 -18.15
C SER A 102 0.77 3.49 -19.02
N VAL A 103 0.17 2.45 -18.49
CA VAL A 103 -0.58 1.46 -19.26
C VAL A 103 -2.06 1.44 -18.89
N ILE A 104 -2.37 1.43 -17.58
CA ILE A 104 -3.75 1.28 -17.10
C ILE A 104 -4.00 2.24 -15.94
N ASN A 105 -5.30 2.44 -15.65
CA ASN A 105 -5.68 3.14 -14.43
C ASN A 105 -5.41 2.26 -13.23
N LEU A 106 -4.81 2.85 -12.21
CA LEU A 106 -4.59 2.18 -10.96
C LEU A 106 -5.92 2.09 -10.20
N CYS A 107 -6.17 1.00 -9.55
CA CYS A 107 -7.47 0.72 -8.95
C CYS A 107 -8.61 1.11 -9.89
#